data_e3e04a87c0362e0ef0383e9f501b5c48
#
_entry.id   e3e04a87c0362e0ef0383e9f501b5c48
#
_cell.length_a   1.000
_cell.length_b   1.000
_cell.length_c   1.000
_cell.angle_alpha   90.00
_cell.angle_beta   90.00
_cell.angle_gamma   90.00
#
_symmetry.space_group_name_H-M   'P 1'
#
loop_
_entity.id
_entity.type
_entity.pdbx_description
1 polymer ?
#
loop_
_entity_poly.entity_id
_entity_poly.type
_entity_poly.pdbx_seq_one_letter_code
_entity_poly.pdbx_strand_id
1 'polypeptide(L)'
;MGRRYNAKTQDEHLEAGTFRADRHGDPNALVPGKPVPTMELGEQGKRVWAEVLEQLPEKALGKVDSTKLTLLCVLTDRLHQWLERWALNPDDANARIAVSQLTQHVDKLGTQFGLSPKDRTKLAKVVYLQPDEESDPFLAFLKEGEAIRNADRN
;
A
#
# COMPACT_ATOMS: atom_id res chain seq x y z
N MET A 1 34.94 -4.65 -13.50
CA MET A 1 33.67 -5.32 -13.15
C MET A 1 33.20 -4.78 -11.80
N GLY A 2 32.21 -3.88 -11.80
CA GLY A 2 31.66 -3.29 -10.57
C GLY A 2 30.77 -4.33 -9.88
N ARG A 3 31.06 -4.65 -8.63
CA ARG A 3 30.17 -5.46 -7.77
C ARG A 3 28.85 -4.69 -7.65
N ARG A 4 27.74 -5.27 -8.14
CA ARG A 4 26.40 -4.79 -7.82
C ARG A 4 26.20 -4.94 -6.31
N TYR A 5 26.20 -3.82 -5.62
CA TYR A 5 25.86 -3.78 -4.20
C TYR A 5 24.34 -4.02 -4.11
N ASN A 6 23.94 -5.24 -3.78
CA ASN A 6 22.56 -5.51 -3.42
C ASN A 6 22.35 -4.84 -2.05
N ALA A 7 21.66 -3.71 -2.04
CA ALA A 7 21.25 -3.10 -0.78
C ALA A 7 20.37 -4.12 -0.05
N LYS A 8 20.70 -4.37 1.22
CA LYS A 8 19.89 -5.22 2.11
C LYS A 8 18.49 -4.64 2.21
N THR A 9 17.50 -5.50 2.23
CA THR A 9 16.12 -5.12 2.49
C THR A 9 15.96 -4.71 3.95
N GLN A 10 14.87 -4.03 4.27
CA GLN A 10 14.56 -3.61 5.64
C GLN A 10 14.49 -4.82 6.60
N ASP A 11 13.93 -5.93 6.14
CA ASP A 11 13.82 -7.18 6.89
C ASP A 11 15.19 -7.79 7.17
N GLU A 12 16.11 -7.80 6.20
CA GLU A 12 17.49 -8.24 6.38
C GLU A 12 18.26 -7.36 7.38
N HIS A 13 17.89 -6.08 7.50
CA HIS A 13 18.46 -5.19 8.51
C HIS A 13 17.88 -5.44 9.90
N LEU A 14 16.59 -5.78 10.00
CA LEU A 14 15.93 -6.16 11.25
C LEU A 14 16.48 -7.47 11.79
N GLU A 15 16.57 -8.51 10.95
CA GLU A 15 17.14 -9.81 11.32
C GLU A 15 18.63 -9.74 11.72
N ALA A 16 19.39 -8.87 11.06
CA ALA A 16 20.80 -8.64 11.36
C ALA A 16 21.02 -7.72 12.57
N GLY A 17 19.96 -7.17 13.19
CA GLY A 17 20.05 -6.18 14.29
C GLY A 17 20.71 -4.85 13.88
N THR A 18 20.77 -4.57 12.58
CA THR A 18 21.38 -3.35 12.01
C THR A 18 20.34 -2.32 11.56
N PHE A 19 19.07 -2.55 11.87
CA PHE A 19 18.01 -1.60 11.57
C PHE A 19 18.20 -0.30 12.35
N ARG A 20 18.10 0.81 11.64
CA ARG A 20 18.12 2.16 12.23
C ARG A 20 16.97 2.95 11.64
N ALA A 21 16.01 3.36 12.47
CA ALA A 21 14.83 4.12 12.06
C ALA A 21 15.19 5.46 11.39
N ASP A 22 16.28 6.09 11.80
CA ASP A 22 16.80 7.33 11.21
C ASP A 22 17.29 7.18 9.75
N ARG A 23 17.69 5.95 9.36
CA ARG A 23 18.21 5.65 8.02
C ARG A 23 17.22 4.90 7.14
N HIS A 24 16.37 4.09 7.74
CA HIS A 24 15.47 3.18 7.01
C HIS A 24 14.01 3.67 7.02
N GLY A 25 13.74 4.79 7.73
CA GLY A 25 12.40 5.31 7.97
C GLY A 25 11.64 4.46 8.99
N ASP A 26 10.66 5.05 9.63
CA ASP A 26 9.71 4.30 10.46
C ASP A 26 8.57 3.82 9.56
N PRO A 27 8.43 2.50 9.37
CA PRO A 27 7.29 1.96 8.60
C PRO A 27 5.94 2.30 9.25
N ASN A 28 5.95 2.66 10.55
CA ASN A 28 4.75 3.07 11.29
C ASN A 28 4.51 4.59 11.26
N ALA A 29 5.40 5.38 10.65
CA ALA A 29 5.22 6.83 10.47
C ALA A 29 4.09 7.20 9.47
N LEU A 30 3.22 6.28 9.14
CA LEU A 30 2.01 6.57 8.37
C LEU A 30 1.12 7.49 9.21
N VAL A 31 0.83 8.66 8.67
CA VAL A 31 -0.16 9.56 9.28
C VAL A 31 -1.48 8.79 9.36
N PRO A 32 -1.96 8.47 10.58
CA PRO A 32 -3.17 7.68 10.73
C PRO A 32 -4.35 8.41 10.11
N GLY A 33 -5.21 7.68 9.44
CA GLY A 33 -6.43 8.22 8.85
C GLY A 33 -6.79 7.50 7.55
N LYS A 34 -8.09 7.32 7.35
CA LYS A 34 -8.58 6.72 6.11
C LYS A 34 -8.31 7.67 4.93
N PRO A 35 -7.90 7.14 3.76
CA PRO A 35 -7.77 7.96 2.57
C PRO A 35 -9.14 8.54 2.17
N VAL A 36 -9.11 9.75 1.62
CA VAL A 36 -10.31 10.45 1.13
C VAL A 36 -10.03 10.88 -0.31
N PRO A 37 -10.99 10.73 -1.25
CA PRO A 37 -10.81 11.20 -2.61
C PRO A 37 -10.47 12.68 -2.65
N THR A 38 -9.42 13.03 -3.39
CA THR A 38 -8.98 14.44 -3.54
C THR A 38 -9.73 15.17 -4.65
N MET A 39 -10.53 14.46 -5.43
CA MET A 39 -11.41 14.98 -6.48
C MET A 39 -12.60 14.06 -6.69
N GLU A 40 -13.58 14.52 -7.45
CA GLU A 40 -14.76 13.73 -7.79
C GLU A 40 -14.37 12.54 -8.67
N LEU A 41 -14.89 11.36 -8.33
CA LEU A 41 -14.66 10.09 -9.04
C LEU A 41 -15.88 9.75 -9.89
N GLY A 42 -15.65 9.21 -11.07
CA GLY A 42 -16.68 8.61 -11.89
C GLY A 42 -17.13 7.25 -11.33
N GLU A 43 -18.06 6.60 -12.04
CA GLU A 43 -18.67 5.35 -11.60
C GLU A 43 -17.65 4.22 -11.38
N GLN A 44 -16.74 4.02 -12.34
CA GLN A 44 -15.74 2.96 -12.25
C GLN A 44 -14.68 3.29 -11.19
N GLY A 45 -14.30 4.57 -11.09
CA GLY A 45 -13.39 5.04 -10.06
C GLY A 45 -13.94 4.83 -8.65
N LYS A 46 -15.23 5.07 -8.43
CA LYS A 46 -15.90 4.79 -7.13
C LYS A 46 -15.88 3.30 -6.79
N ARG A 47 -16.10 2.42 -7.79
CA ARG A 47 -16.04 0.97 -7.58
C ARG A 47 -14.64 0.52 -7.17
N VAL A 48 -13.61 0.97 -7.91
CA VAL A 48 -12.21 0.64 -7.58
C VAL A 48 -11.81 1.19 -6.21
N TRP A 49 -12.26 2.40 -5.88
CA TRP A 49 -12.04 2.99 -4.56
C TRP A 49 -12.59 2.12 -3.43
N ALA A 50 -13.85 1.70 -3.55
CA ALA A 50 -14.50 0.84 -2.56
C ALA A 50 -13.81 -0.52 -2.46
N GLU A 51 -13.47 -1.14 -3.61
CA GLU A 51 -12.78 -2.42 -3.66
C GLU A 51 -11.40 -2.39 -2.99
N VAL A 52 -10.61 -1.35 -3.23
CA VAL A 52 -9.29 -1.19 -2.60
C VAL A 52 -9.42 -1.04 -1.08
N LEU A 53 -10.39 -0.25 -0.61
CA LEU A 53 -10.63 -0.06 0.82
C LEU A 53 -11.15 -1.33 1.51
N GLU A 54 -11.92 -2.16 0.81
CA GLU A 54 -12.44 -3.43 1.33
C GLU A 54 -11.35 -4.50 1.41
N GLN A 55 -10.47 -4.55 0.41
CA GLN A 55 -9.44 -5.60 0.31
C GLN A 55 -8.20 -5.33 1.16
N LEU A 56 -7.92 -4.07 1.50
CA LEU A 56 -6.74 -3.71 2.27
C LEU A 56 -7.08 -3.52 3.75
N PRO A 57 -6.24 -4.05 4.66
CA PRO A 57 -6.38 -3.78 6.09
C PRO A 57 -6.33 -2.27 6.37
N GLU A 58 -7.07 -1.81 7.38
CA GLU A 58 -7.12 -0.38 7.76
C GLU A 58 -5.73 0.23 8.01
N LYS A 59 -4.78 -0.59 8.51
CA LYS A 59 -3.40 -0.16 8.77
C LYS A 59 -2.53 -0.07 7.51
N ALA A 60 -2.97 -0.63 6.38
CA ALA A 60 -2.18 -0.68 5.14
C ALA A 60 -2.25 0.61 4.32
N LEU A 61 -3.26 1.44 4.55
CA LEU A 61 -3.46 2.71 3.87
C LEU A 61 -3.49 3.86 4.88
N GLY A 62 -2.79 4.95 4.54
CA GLY A 62 -2.81 6.19 5.30
C GLY A 62 -3.47 7.33 4.52
N LYS A 63 -3.72 8.45 5.21
CA LYS A 63 -4.22 9.68 4.58
C LYS A 63 -3.32 10.15 3.43
N VAL A 64 -2.04 9.84 3.49
CA VAL A 64 -1.02 10.17 2.49
C VAL A 64 -1.29 9.49 1.13
N ASP A 65 -1.96 8.34 1.14
CA ASP A 65 -2.26 7.56 -0.06
C ASP A 65 -3.45 8.10 -0.87
N SER A 66 -4.19 9.07 -0.30
CA SER A 66 -5.39 9.66 -0.91
C SER A 66 -5.16 10.11 -2.35
N THR A 67 -4.06 10.82 -2.62
CA THR A 67 -3.77 11.35 -3.96
C THR A 67 -3.48 10.25 -4.96
N LYS A 68 -2.69 9.25 -4.60
CA LYS A 68 -2.33 8.14 -5.50
C LYS A 68 -3.53 7.24 -5.77
N LEU A 69 -4.31 6.94 -4.74
CA LEU A 69 -5.53 6.15 -4.90
C LEU A 69 -6.57 6.90 -5.74
N THR A 70 -6.74 8.21 -5.52
CA THR A 70 -7.61 9.03 -6.38
C THR A 70 -7.13 9.00 -7.83
N LEU A 71 -5.83 9.14 -8.08
CA LEU A 71 -5.29 9.09 -9.43
C LEU A 71 -5.55 7.74 -10.10
N LEU A 72 -5.34 6.63 -9.38
CA LEU A 72 -5.68 5.29 -9.89
C LEU A 72 -7.14 5.21 -10.32
N CYS A 73 -8.06 5.68 -9.49
CA CYS A 73 -9.50 5.66 -9.77
C CYS A 73 -9.87 6.51 -10.99
N VAL A 74 -9.31 7.72 -11.09
CA VAL A 74 -9.54 8.62 -12.25
C VAL A 74 -8.99 8.02 -13.54
N LEU A 75 -7.81 7.39 -13.49
CA LEU A 75 -7.26 6.72 -14.68
C LEU A 75 -8.09 5.51 -15.08
N THR A 76 -8.68 4.79 -14.13
CA THR A 76 -9.58 3.68 -14.42
C THR A 76 -10.88 4.18 -15.07
N ASP A 77 -11.46 5.28 -14.61
CA ASP A 77 -12.61 5.91 -15.28
C ASP A 77 -12.27 6.28 -16.73
N ARG A 78 -11.11 6.89 -16.96
CA ARG A 78 -10.66 7.26 -18.31
C ARG A 78 -10.41 6.03 -19.19
N LEU A 79 -9.77 5.01 -18.64
CA LEU A 79 -9.55 3.76 -19.37
C LEU A 79 -10.88 3.14 -19.83
N HIS A 80 -11.89 3.13 -18.95
CA HIS A 80 -13.21 2.59 -19.29
C HIS A 80 -13.87 3.38 -20.43
N GLN A 81 -13.84 4.71 -20.40
CA GLN A 81 -14.36 5.56 -21.47
C GLN A 81 -13.68 5.30 -22.81
N TRP A 82 -12.36 5.10 -22.81
CA TRP A 82 -11.62 4.80 -24.03
C TRP A 82 -11.85 3.37 -24.54
N LEU A 83 -12.07 2.40 -23.65
CA LEU A 83 -12.46 1.04 -24.00
C LEU A 83 -13.83 1.02 -24.66
N GLU A 84 -14.81 1.74 -24.14
CA GLU A 84 -16.15 1.88 -24.75
C GLU A 84 -16.05 2.51 -26.15
N ARG A 85 -15.28 3.58 -26.29
CA ARG A 85 -15.05 4.22 -27.58
C ARG A 85 -14.38 3.27 -28.57
N TRP A 86 -13.38 2.52 -28.15
CA TRP A 86 -12.70 1.55 -29.00
C TRP A 86 -13.61 0.38 -29.38
N ALA A 87 -14.46 -0.07 -28.47
CA ALA A 87 -15.46 -1.11 -28.76
C ALA A 87 -16.45 -0.67 -29.83
N LEU A 88 -16.85 0.61 -29.87
CA LEU A 88 -17.74 1.18 -30.88
C LEU A 88 -17.04 1.40 -32.23
N ASN A 89 -15.74 1.68 -32.22
CA ASN A 89 -14.94 1.88 -33.42
C ASN A 89 -13.56 1.22 -33.28
N PRO A 90 -13.41 -0.06 -33.62
CA PRO A 90 -12.17 -0.83 -33.50
C PRO A 90 -10.99 -0.27 -34.31
N ASP A 91 -11.28 0.48 -35.37
CA ASP A 91 -10.25 1.09 -36.23
C ASP A 91 -9.74 2.44 -35.73
N ASP A 92 -10.28 2.96 -34.62
CA ASP A 92 -9.81 4.21 -33.98
C ASP A 92 -8.41 4.00 -33.37
N ALA A 93 -7.39 4.41 -34.15
CA ALA A 93 -5.99 4.31 -33.71
C ALA A 93 -5.71 5.11 -32.42
N ASN A 94 -6.38 6.26 -32.24
CA ASN A 94 -6.21 7.09 -31.04
C ASN A 94 -6.80 6.38 -29.80
N ALA A 95 -7.96 5.74 -29.94
CA ALA A 95 -8.55 4.96 -28.86
C ALA A 95 -7.64 3.80 -28.46
N ARG A 96 -7.10 3.06 -29.43
CA ARG A 96 -6.16 1.96 -29.19
C ARG A 96 -4.90 2.41 -28.44
N ILE A 97 -4.30 3.54 -28.88
CA ILE A 97 -3.11 4.10 -28.22
C ILE A 97 -3.44 4.53 -26.78
N ALA A 98 -4.56 5.26 -26.61
CA ALA A 98 -4.99 5.73 -25.28
C ALA A 98 -5.23 4.56 -24.31
N VAL A 99 -5.93 3.52 -24.77
CA VAL A 99 -6.15 2.30 -23.98
C VAL A 99 -4.83 1.66 -23.58
N SER A 100 -3.90 1.48 -24.52
CA SER A 100 -2.59 0.87 -24.21
C SER A 100 -1.80 1.67 -23.17
N GLN A 101 -1.76 2.99 -23.30
CA GLN A 101 -1.05 3.87 -22.34
C GLN A 101 -1.72 3.87 -20.97
N LEU A 102 -3.05 4.03 -20.94
CA LEU A 102 -3.79 4.06 -19.67
C LEU A 102 -3.71 2.73 -18.92
N THR A 103 -3.77 1.60 -19.63
CA THR A 103 -3.58 0.27 -19.02
C THR A 103 -2.25 0.18 -18.30
N GLN A 104 -1.14 0.62 -18.93
CA GLN A 104 0.18 0.60 -18.29
C GLN A 104 0.23 1.47 -17.03
N HIS A 105 -0.42 2.63 -17.04
CA HIS A 105 -0.45 3.51 -15.87
C HIS A 105 -1.33 2.93 -14.75
N VAL A 106 -2.49 2.38 -15.08
CA VAL A 106 -3.39 1.71 -14.13
C VAL A 106 -2.68 0.51 -13.50
N ASP A 107 -2.03 -0.34 -14.29
CA ASP A 107 -1.26 -1.49 -13.80
C ASP A 107 -0.15 -1.05 -12.85
N LYS A 108 0.65 -0.05 -13.25
CA LYS A 108 1.76 0.47 -12.44
C LYS A 108 1.29 1.04 -11.10
N LEU A 109 0.18 1.76 -11.07
CA LEU A 109 -0.41 2.27 -9.82
C LEU A 109 -1.08 1.15 -9.03
N GLY A 110 -1.79 0.25 -9.71
CA GLY A 110 -2.46 -0.89 -9.11
C GLY A 110 -1.51 -1.81 -8.33
N THR A 111 -0.26 -1.97 -8.80
CA THR A 111 0.75 -2.75 -8.07
C THR A 111 1.03 -2.17 -6.68
N GLN A 112 0.96 -0.84 -6.52
CA GLN A 112 1.21 -0.18 -5.24
C GLN A 112 0.09 -0.45 -4.22
N PHE A 113 -1.11 -0.76 -4.69
CA PHE A 113 -2.29 -1.10 -3.88
C PHE A 113 -2.59 -2.60 -3.86
N GLY A 114 -1.65 -3.43 -4.30
CA GLY A 114 -1.81 -4.88 -4.25
C GLY A 114 -2.93 -5.43 -5.13
N LEU A 115 -3.30 -4.76 -6.22
CA LEU A 115 -4.36 -5.23 -7.11
C LEU A 115 -3.98 -6.50 -7.87
N SER A 116 -2.67 -6.84 -7.97
CA SER A 116 -2.25 -8.13 -8.50
C SER A 116 -2.06 -9.18 -7.38
N PRO A 117 -2.25 -10.48 -7.66
CA PRO A 117 -2.02 -11.54 -6.66
C PRO A 117 -0.61 -11.54 -6.09
N LYS A 118 0.40 -11.25 -6.92
CA LYS A 118 1.82 -11.17 -6.52
C LYS A 118 2.07 -10.00 -5.55
N ASP A 119 1.43 -8.89 -5.79
CA ASP A 119 1.64 -7.69 -4.96
C ASP A 119 0.85 -7.79 -3.65
N ARG A 120 -0.32 -8.45 -3.65
CA ARG A 120 -1.03 -8.81 -2.42
C ARG A 120 -0.17 -9.65 -1.48
N THR A 121 0.57 -10.62 -2.01
CA THR A 121 1.49 -11.44 -1.21
C THR A 121 2.59 -10.60 -0.56
N LYS A 122 3.10 -9.57 -1.25
CA LYS A 122 4.11 -8.65 -0.68
C LYS A 122 3.52 -7.76 0.40
N LEU A 123 2.34 -7.16 0.13
CA LEU A 123 1.64 -6.33 1.12
C LEU A 123 1.23 -7.14 2.36
N ALA A 124 0.75 -8.37 2.18
CA ALA A 124 0.43 -9.25 3.28
C ALA A 124 1.65 -9.50 4.18
N LYS A 125 2.83 -9.75 3.60
CA LYS A 125 4.06 -9.90 4.40
C LYS A 125 4.36 -8.67 5.25
N VAL A 126 4.22 -7.47 4.68
CA VAL A 126 4.47 -6.22 5.41
C VAL A 126 3.45 -6.00 6.54
N VAL A 127 2.18 -6.31 6.30
CA VAL A 127 1.09 -6.11 7.27
C VAL A 127 1.08 -7.17 8.36
N TYR A 128 1.35 -8.45 8.02
CA TYR A 128 1.32 -9.57 8.98
C TYR A 128 2.64 -9.77 9.75
N LEU A 129 3.75 -9.18 9.30
CA LEU A 129 5.02 -9.20 10.02
C LEU A 129 5.13 -8.06 11.05
N GLN A 130 4.16 -7.17 11.14
CA GLN A 130 4.06 -6.27 12.28
C GLN A 130 3.46 -7.10 13.44
N PRO A 131 4.23 -7.42 14.49
CA PRO A 131 3.67 -8.06 15.65
C PRO A 131 2.57 -7.15 16.19
N ASP A 132 1.36 -7.69 16.39
CA ASP A 132 0.34 -7.01 17.16
C ASP A 132 0.98 -6.72 18.52
N GLU A 133 1.15 -5.45 18.88
CA GLU A 133 1.75 -5.06 20.18
C GLU A 133 0.97 -5.67 21.36
N GLU A 134 -0.29 -6.05 21.16
CA GLU A 134 -1.10 -6.76 22.16
C GLU A 134 -0.80 -8.28 22.24
N SER A 135 -0.22 -8.89 21.21
CA SER A 135 0.05 -10.33 21.18
C SER A 135 1.53 -10.71 21.31
N ASP A 136 2.43 -9.73 21.42
CA ASP A 136 3.85 -9.99 21.64
C ASP A 136 4.07 -10.48 23.09
N PRO A 137 4.43 -11.77 23.30
CA PRO A 137 4.66 -12.32 24.63
C PRO A 137 5.79 -11.59 25.38
N PHE A 138 6.73 -10.97 24.65
CA PHE A 138 7.82 -10.23 25.25
C PHE A 138 7.35 -8.87 25.79
N LEU A 139 6.48 -8.16 25.09
CA LEU A 139 5.87 -6.92 25.58
C LEU A 139 4.91 -7.19 26.75
N ALA A 140 4.18 -8.30 26.74
CA ALA A 140 3.39 -8.72 27.89
C ALA A 140 4.26 -8.97 29.11
N PHE A 141 5.39 -9.67 28.94
CA PHE A 141 6.37 -9.92 30.01
C PHE A 141 7.01 -8.62 30.56
N LEU A 142 7.34 -7.66 29.68
CA LEU A 142 7.87 -6.35 30.11
C LEU A 142 6.85 -5.56 30.92
N LYS A 143 5.59 -5.51 30.48
CA LYS A 143 4.49 -4.84 31.20
C LYS A 143 4.26 -5.47 32.59
N GLU A 144 4.32 -6.80 32.67
CA GLU A 144 4.19 -7.53 33.92
C GLU A 144 5.38 -7.25 34.88
N GLY A 145 6.60 -7.20 34.35
CA GLY A 145 7.80 -6.82 35.12
C GLY A 145 7.81 -5.38 35.59
N GLU A 146 7.21 -4.45 34.87
CA GLU A 146 7.01 -3.06 35.31
C GLU A 146 5.93 -2.94 36.41
N ALA A 147 4.85 -3.71 36.29
CA ALA A 147 3.79 -3.75 37.30
C ALA A 147 4.30 -4.27 38.65
N ILE A 148 5.11 -5.34 38.65
CA ILE A 148 5.74 -5.89 39.84
C ILE A 148 6.68 -4.86 40.50
N ARG A 149 7.51 -4.20 39.69
CA ARG A 149 8.48 -3.17 40.20
C ARG A 149 7.79 -1.96 40.81
N ASN A 150 6.60 -1.61 40.29
CA ASN A 150 5.82 -0.49 40.84
C ASN A 150 5.03 -0.89 42.09
N ALA A 151 4.68 -2.17 42.25
CA ALA A 151 4.05 -2.69 43.48
C ALA A 151 4.99 -2.74 44.67
N ASP A 152 6.28 -3.02 44.46
CA ASP A 152 7.31 -3.06 45.50
C ASP A 152 7.80 -1.65 45.96
N ARG A 153 7.34 -0.58 45.29
CA ARG A 153 7.70 0.80 45.63
C ARG A 153 6.68 1.54 46.52
N ASN A 154 5.53 0.95 46.78
CA ASN A 154 4.49 1.47 47.67
C ASN A 154 4.42 0.65 48.98
#